data_120aa2a8050e28f4f69ef405ea5491fe
#
_entry.id   120aa2a8050e28f4f69ef405ea5491fe
#
_cell.length_a   1.000
_cell.length_b   1.000
_cell.length_c   1.000
_cell.angle_alpha   90.00
_cell.angle_beta   90.00
_cell.angle_gamma   90.00
#
_symmetry.space_group_name_H-M   'P 1'
#
loop_
_entity.id
_entity.type
_entity.pdbx_description
1 polymer ?
#
loop_
_entity_poly.entity_id
_entity_poly.type
_entity_poly.pdbx_seq_one_letter_code
_entity_poly.pdbx_strand_id
1 'polypeptide(L)'
;MIIDPIHFKLKDGRSAVLRNPAQEDAEQVLHMFRTIIGETDFLMAYPEEKESLTVEAEAEILDKINQSPDSLLLICEVEGVIAGDCDIRFNSRMKTGHRAQIGIGILKEYWNQGIGTAMFETMISVAEKREGLLQLELEFIEGNARGRALYEKMGFRIVAMKPDAVKLKDGSLRNEYTMIRKM
;
A
#
# COMPACT_ATOMS: atom_id res chain seq x y z
N MET A 1 -2.62 14.68 0.20
CA MET A 1 -2.00 15.00 1.53
C MET A 1 -0.50 14.84 1.39
N ILE A 2 0.29 15.76 1.92
CA ILE A 2 1.77 15.74 1.88
C ILE A 2 2.28 15.66 3.31
N ILE A 3 3.36 14.92 3.52
CA ILE A 3 4.08 14.82 4.80
C ILE A 3 5.58 15.07 4.59
N ASP A 4 6.29 15.40 5.66
CA ASP A 4 7.75 15.49 5.61
C ASP A 4 8.39 14.12 5.34
N PRO A 5 9.48 14.04 4.55
CA PRO A 5 10.17 12.78 4.30
C PRO A 5 10.68 12.14 5.58
N ILE A 6 10.53 10.81 5.67
CA ILE A 6 10.95 10.01 6.83
C ILE A 6 12.12 9.13 6.44
N HIS A 7 13.29 9.42 7.00
CA HIS A 7 14.52 8.67 6.75
C HIS A 7 14.70 7.54 7.77
N PHE A 8 15.08 6.36 7.30
CA PHE A 8 15.36 5.22 8.15
C PHE A 8 16.44 4.31 7.54
N LYS A 9 16.88 3.31 8.30
CA LYS A 9 17.84 2.30 7.83
C LYS A 9 17.14 0.97 7.62
N LEU A 10 17.44 0.33 6.49
CA LEU A 10 17.09 -1.07 6.25
C LEU A 10 17.90 -1.99 7.16
N LYS A 11 17.47 -3.25 7.30
CA LYS A 11 18.22 -4.24 8.10
C LYS A 11 19.61 -4.54 7.56
N ASP A 12 19.82 -4.40 6.25
CA ASP A 12 21.13 -4.56 5.60
C ASP A 12 22.01 -3.32 5.67
N GLY A 13 21.54 -2.24 6.32
CA GLY A 13 22.27 -1.00 6.54
C GLY A 13 22.08 0.08 5.48
N ARG A 14 21.45 -0.21 4.34
CA ARG A 14 21.13 0.80 3.30
C ARG A 14 20.21 1.89 3.86
N SER A 15 20.35 3.10 3.32
CA SER A 15 19.45 4.21 3.65
C SER A 15 18.18 4.13 2.82
N ALA A 16 17.06 4.40 3.46
CA ALA A 16 15.76 4.49 2.80
C ALA A 16 15.02 5.75 3.25
N VAL A 17 14.13 6.24 2.40
CA VAL A 17 13.23 7.36 2.70
C VAL A 17 11.80 7.03 2.28
N LEU A 18 10.85 7.30 3.16
CA LEU A 18 9.43 7.38 2.81
C LEU A 18 9.09 8.83 2.50
N ARG A 19 8.54 9.08 1.33
CA ARG A 19 8.13 10.40 0.87
C ARG A 19 6.91 10.33 -0.05
N ASN A 20 6.23 11.44 -0.23
CA ASN A 20 5.25 11.53 -1.29
C ASN A 20 5.96 11.43 -2.66
N PRO A 21 5.35 10.74 -3.64
CA PRO A 21 5.85 10.76 -5.01
C PRO A 21 5.60 12.13 -5.65
N ALA A 22 6.53 12.57 -6.51
CA ALA A 22 6.36 13.70 -7.41
C ALA A 22 5.98 13.25 -8.83
N GLN A 23 5.65 14.16 -9.72
CA GLN A 23 5.33 13.82 -11.12
C GLN A 23 6.52 13.14 -11.83
N GLU A 24 7.72 13.54 -11.48
CA GLU A 24 8.98 13.00 -12.03
C GLU A 24 9.22 11.54 -11.64
N ASP A 25 8.56 11.05 -10.59
CA ASP A 25 8.64 9.65 -10.16
C ASP A 25 7.74 8.72 -10.98
N ALA A 26 6.85 9.24 -11.82
CA ALA A 26 5.78 8.49 -12.49
C ALA A 26 6.30 7.28 -13.27
N GLU A 27 7.42 7.39 -13.99
CA GLU A 27 8.02 6.29 -14.72
C GLU A 27 8.49 5.17 -13.78
N GLN A 28 9.21 5.53 -12.71
CA GLN A 28 9.70 4.56 -11.73
C GLN A 28 8.55 3.93 -10.92
N VAL A 29 7.53 4.72 -10.53
CA VAL A 29 6.34 4.23 -9.84
C VAL A 29 5.60 3.22 -10.70
N LEU A 30 5.36 3.55 -11.97
CA LEU A 30 4.68 2.66 -12.91
C LEU A 30 5.49 1.37 -13.16
N HIS A 31 6.81 1.48 -13.30
CA HIS A 31 7.69 0.33 -13.43
C HIS A 31 7.65 -0.56 -12.18
N MET A 32 7.82 0.02 -11.00
CA MET A 32 7.73 -0.68 -9.72
C MET A 32 6.38 -1.39 -9.57
N PHE A 33 5.27 -0.70 -9.85
CA PHE A 33 3.94 -1.28 -9.72
C PHE A 33 3.72 -2.47 -10.67
N ARG A 34 4.12 -2.35 -11.96
CA ARG A 34 4.07 -3.46 -12.92
C ARG A 34 4.91 -4.65 -12.48
N THR A 35 6.08 -4.38 -11.89
CA THR A 35 6.96 -5.43 -11.36
C THR A 35 6.31 -6.16 -10.19
N ILE A 36 5.78 -5.43 -9.20
CA ILE A 36 5.14 -6.04 -8.01
C ILE A 36 3.97 -6.95 -8.41
N ILE A 37 3.08 -6.48 -9.30
CA ILE A 37 1.94 -7.29 -9.75
C ILE A 37 2.35 -8.52 -10.57
N GLY A 38 3.52 -8.50 -11.18
CA GLY A 38 4.11 -9.67 -11.87
C GLY A 38 4.82 -10.65 -10.92
N GLU A 39 5.22 -10.20 -9.73
CA GLU A 39 5.96 -11.01 -8.76
C GLU A 39 5.08 -11.85 -7.83
N THR A 40 3.75 -11.58 -7.78
CA THR A 40 2.86 -12.18 -6.78
C THR A 40 1.39 -12.22 -7.23
N ASP A 41 0.67 -13.25 -6.79
CA ASP A 41 -0.80 -13.37 -6.96
C ASP A 41 -1.58 -12.66 -5.83
N PHE A 42 -0.92 -11.84 -5.00
CA PHE A 42 -1.57 -11.23 -3.83
C PHE A 42 -2.09 -9.81 -4.08
N LEU A 43 -1.98 -9.29 -5.30
CA LEU A 43 -2.56 -8.03 -5.74
C LEU A 43 -3.74 -8.28 -6.70
N MET A 44 -4.71 -7.37 -6.71
CA MET A 44 -5.96 -7.53 -7.47
C MET A 44 -5.83 -7.21 -8.97
N ALA A 45 -4.65 -6.98 -9.47
CA ALA A 45 -4.40 -6.69 -10.88
C ALA A 45 -3.39 -7.67 -11.47
N TYR A 46 -3.51 -7.92 -12.76
CA TYR A 46 -2.47 -8.57 -13.56
C TYR A 46 -1.69 -7.52 -14.37
N PRO A 47 -0.42 -7.80 -14.74
CA PRO A 47 0.40 -6.85 -15.50
C PRO A 47 -0.27 -6.34 -16.77
N GLU A 48 -1.00 -7.21 -17.48
CA GLU A 48 -1.68 -6.89 -18.73
C GLU A 48 -2.77 -5.81 -18.57
N GLU A 49 -3.40 -5.75 -17.39
CA GLU A 49 -4.41 -4.74 -17.09
C GLU A 49 -3.82 -3.31 -16.93
N LYS A 50 -2.50 -3.23 -16.80
CA LYS A 50 -1.77 -1.96 -16.61
C LYS A 50 -0.87 -1.58 -17.78
N GLU A 51 -0.87 -2.37 -18.86
CA GLU A 51 -0.04 -2.09 -20.06
C GLU A 51 -0.41 -0.76 -20.72
N SER A 52 -1.70 -0.41 -20.75
CA SER A 52 -2.19 0.82 -21.36
C SER A 52 -1.97 2.09 -20.53
N LEU A 53 -1.56 1.97 -19.28
CA LEU A 53 -1.31 3.14 -18.42
C LEU A 53 0.01 3.80 -18.83
N THR A 54 -0.07 5.06 -19.27
CA THR A 54 1.12 5.83 -19.70
C THR A 54 1.78 6.55 -18.54
N VAL A 55 3.03 6.98 -18.72
CA VAL A 55 3.77 7.75 -17.70
C VAL A 55 3.06 9.09 -17.42
N GLU A 56 2.52 9.72 -18.46
CA GLU A 56 1.79 10.99 -18.31
C GLU A 56 0.50 10.80 -17.49
N ALA A 57 -0.24 9.71 -17.74
CA ALA A 57 -1.43 9.39 -16.97
C ALA A 57 -1.09 9.07 -15.50
N GLU A 58 0.01 8.35 -15.26
CA GLU A 58 0.50 8.10 -13.89
C GLU A 58 0.89 9.40 -13.19
N ALA A 59 1.62 10.30 -13.85
CA ALA A 59 1.98 11.60 -13.29
C ALA A 59 0.75 12.42 -12.86
N GLU A 60 -0.33 12.40 -13.67
CA GLU A 60 -1.60 13.04 -13.30
C GLU A 60 -2.27 12.36 -12.09
N ILE A 61 -2.18 11.03 -11.97
CA ILE A 61 -2.72 10.28 -10.83
C ILE A 61 -1.98 10.67 -9.56
N LEU A 62 -0.64 10.69 -9.58
CA LEU A 62 0.20 11.09 -8.45
C LEU A 62 -0.13 12.51 -7.98
N ASP A 63 -0.26 13.44 -8.92
CA ASP A 63 -0.61 14.83 -8.59
C ASP A 63 -2.00 14.94 -7.94
N LYS A 64 -3.01 14.26 -8.50
CA LYS A 64 -4.37 14.23 -7.94
C LYS A 64 -4.40 13.66 -6.52
N ILE A 65 -3.63 12.58 -6.26
CA ILE A 65 -3.56 11.98 -4.93
C ILE A 65 -2.89 12.94 -3.95
N ASN A 66 -1.81 13.61 -4.34
CA ASN A 66 -1.09 14.57 -3.50
C ASN A 66 -1.96 15.78 -3.13
N GLN A 67 -2.83 16.23 -4.03
CA GLN A 67 -3.76 17.33 -3.79
C GLN A 67 -4.98 16.92 -2.94
N SER A 68 -5.26 15.62 -2.80
CA SER A 68 -6.41 15.14 -2.04
C SER A 68 -6.19 15.30 -0.51
N PRO A 69 -7.14 15.88 0.23
CA PRO A 69 -7.09 15.91 1.69
C PRO A 69 -7.44 14.55 2.33
N ASP A 70 -8.03 13.65 1.56
CA ASP A 70 -8.55 12.36 2.04
C ASP A 70 -7.70 11.16 1.57
N SER A 71 -6.52 11.42 1.00
CA SER A 71 -5.59 10.38 0.55
C SER A 71 -4.14 10.76 0.85
N LEU A 72 -3.36 9.79 1.26
CA LEU A 72 -1.89 9.88 1.33
C LEU A 72 -1.32 8.72 0.54
N LEU A 73 -0.39 9.01 -0.36
CA LEU A 73 0.44 8.03 -1.05
C LEU A 73 1.89 8.31 -0.69
N LEU A 74 2.62 7.27 -0.31
CA LEU A 74 4.06 7.33 -0.04
C LEU A 74 4.75 6.28 -0.87
N ILE A 75 5.93 6.62 -1.36
CA ILE A 75 6.88 5.68 -1.93
C ILE A 75 8.04 5.47 -0.95
N CYS A 76 8.63 4.28 -0.98
CA CYS A 76 9.88 3.99 -0.31
C CYS A 76 11.01 4.02 -1.35
N GLU A 77 11.88 4.98 -1.24
CA GLU A 77 13.09 5.07 -2.07
C GLU A 77 14.28 4.53 -1.30
N VAL A 78 15.05 3.65 -1.95
CA VAL A 78 16.29 3.04 -1.45
C VAL A 78 17.39 3.31 -2.46
N GLU A 79 18.34 4.19 -2.11
CA GLU A 79 19.49 4.53 -2.98
C GLU A 79 19.08 4.94 -4.42
N GLY A 80 18.00 5.72 -4.56
CA GLY A 80 17.49 6.21 -5.84
C GLY A 80 16.53 5.25 -6.58
N VAL A 81 16.22 4.09 -6.01
CA VAL A 81 15.26 3.13 -6.57
C VAL A 81 13.98 3.10 -5.73
N ILE A 82 12.82 3.17 -6.37
CA ILE A 82 11.54 3.02 -5.70
C ILE A 82 11.29 1.53 -5.39
N ALA A 83 11.41 1.18 -4.10
CA ALA A 83 11.32 -0.19 -3.61
C ALA A 83 9.88 -0.65 -3.31
N GLY A 84 8.93 0.27 -3.25
CA GLY A 84 7.53 -0.02 -2.95
C GLY A 84 6.74 1.24 -2.65
N ASP A 85 5.45 1.05 -2.42
CA ASP A 85 4.51 2.12 -2.07
C ASP A 85 3.56 1.71 -0.95
N CYS A 86 2.93 2.68 -0.33
CA CYS A 86 1.79 2.47 0.56
C CYS A 86 0.84 3.66 0.49
N ASP A 87 -0.44 3.37 0.66
CA ASP A 87 -1.47 4.40 0.66
C ASP A 87 -2.43 4.27 1.84
N ILE A 88 -3.01 5.41 2.24
CA ILE A 88 -4.16 5.46 3.12
C ILE A 88 -5.24 6.32 2.48
N ARG A 89 -6.47 5.82 2.44
CA ARG A 89 -7.65 6.49 1.90
C ARG A 89 -8.72 6.62 2.97
N PHE A 90 -9.01 7.85 3.36
CA PHE A 90 -10.06 8.19 4.31
C PHE A 90 -11.42 8.27 3.61
N ASN A 91 -12.43 7.64 4.19
CA ASN A 91 -13.78 7.72 3.63
C ASN A 91 -14.38 9.12 3.87
N SER A 92 -14.93 9.74 2.81
CA SER A 92 -15.55 11.07 2.88
C SER A 92 -17.05 11.06 3.21
N ARG A 93 -17.71 9.88 3.15
CA ARG A 93 -19.15 9.79 3.42
C ARG A 93 -19.43 9.81 4.92
N MET A 94 -20.43 10.59 5.35
CA MET A 94 -20.78 10.74 6.78
C MET A 94 -20.93 9.43 7.54
N LYS A 95 -21.59 8.41 6.97
CA LYS A 95 -21.80 7.11 7.64
C LYS A 95 -20.55 6.24 7.72
N THR A 96 -19.52 6.50 6.94
CA THR A 96 -18.30 5.68 6.86
C THR A 96 -17.03 6.49 7.10
N GLY A 97 -17.14 7.80 7.37
CA GLY A 97 -16.00 8.71 7.58
C GLY A 97 -15.10 8.36 8.78
N HIS A 98 -15.58 7.47 9.66
CA HIS A 98 -14.81 6.93 10.78
C HIS A 98 -13.86 5.79 10.38
N ARG A 99 -13.73 5.46 9.08
CA ARG A 99 -12.92 4.36 8.55
C ARG A 99 -11.97 4.85 7.47
N ALA A 100 -10.80 4.23 7.39
CA ALA A 100 -9.86 4.42 6.28
C ALA A 100 -9.31 3.08 5.80
N GLN A 101 -8.99 2.99 4.51
CA GLN A 101 -8.36 1.82 3.92
C GLN A 101 -6.86 2.04 3.77
N ILE A 102 -6.08 0.98 3.92
CA ILE A 102 -4.63 0.96 3.71
C ILE A 102 -4.28 -0.04 2.61
N GLY A 103 -3.39 0.37 1.70
CA GLY A 103 -2.72 -0.48 0.72
C GLY A 103 -1.22 -0.47 0.90
N ILE A 104 -0.55 -1.54 0.47
CA ILE A 104 0.91 -1.66 0.47
C ILE A 104 1.39 -2.60 -0.63
N GLY A 105 2.44 -2.17 -1.33
CA GLY A 105 3.17 -2.99 -2.28
C GLY A 105 4.68 -2.82 -2.09
N ILE A 106 5.46 -3.90 -2.12
CA ILE A 106 6.92 -3.88 -1.96
C ILE A 106 7.53 -4.89 -2.92
N LEU A 107 8.50 -4.47 -3.73
CA LEU A 107 9.29 -5.34 -4.60
C LEU A 107 9.91 -6.49 -3.81
N LYS A 108 9.90 -7.68 -4.39
CA LYS A 108 10.31 -8.92 -3.72
C LYS A 108 11.75 -8.88 -3.19
N GLU A 109 12.65 -8.23 -3.91
CA GLU A 109 14.05 -8.06 -3.50
C GLU A 109 14.24 -7.23 -2.22
N TYR A 110 13.26 -6.38 -1.87
CA TYR A 110 13.28 -5.54 -0.65
C TYR A 110 12.46 -6.14 0.50
N TRP A 111 11.96 -7.37 0.35
CA TRP A 111 11.23 -8.01 1.42
C TRP A 111 12.09 -8.29 2.66
N ASN A 112 11.47 -8.28 3.83
CA ASN A 112 12.11 -8.53 5.13
C ASN A 112 13.14 -7.49 5.56
N GLN A 113 13.28 -6.36 4.85
CA GLN A 113 14.22 -5.28 5.16
C GLN A 113 13.68 -4.22 6.16
N GLY A 114 12.43 -4.36 6.62
CA GLY A 114 11.82 -3.43 7.56
C GLY A 114 10.91 -2.38 6.91
N ILE A 115 10.90 -2.26 5.58
CA ILE A 115 10.13 -1.27 4.83
C ILE A 115 8.64 -1.32 5.19
N GLY A 116 8.02 -2.50 5.15
CA GLY A 116 6.59 -2.64 5.46
C GLY A 116 6.24 -2.20 6.89
N THR A 117 7.14 -2.41 7.86
CA THR A 117 6.95 -1.91 9.23
C THR A 117 6.97 -0.38 9.25
N ALA A 118 7.99 0.25 8.62
CA ALA A 118 8.10 1.71 8.55
C ALA A 118 6.89 2.36 7.85
N MET A 119 6.41 1.74 6.75
CA MET A 119 5.21 2.19 6.04
C MET A 119 3.97 2.16 6.93
N PHE A 120 3.71 1.03 7.61
CA PHE A 120 2.56 0.92 8.51
C PHE A 120 2.63 1.86 9.71
N GLU A 121 3.79 1.99 10.35
CA GLU A 121 4.00 2.93 11.47
C GLU A 121 3.71 4.37 11.03
N THR A 122 4.15 4.75 9.84
CA THR A 122 3.88 6.08 9.27
C THR A 122 2.40 6.28 9.00
N MET A 123 1.73 5.34 8.31
CA MET A 123 0.30 5.44 8.01
C MET A 123 -0.55 5.46 9.28
N ILE A 124 -0.20 4.66 10.29
CA ILE A 124 -0.88 4.65 11.59
C ILE A 124 -0.70 6.00 12.29
N SER A 125 0.51 6.57 12.30
CA SER A 125 0.77 7.89 12.89
C SER A 125 -0.02 9.02 12.21
N VAL A 126 -0.21 8.94 10.88
CA VAL A 126 -1.07 9.88 10.14
C VAL A 126 -2.53 9.67 10.51
N ALA A 127 -2.97 8.43 10.60
CA ALA A 127 -4.33 8.07 10.96
C ALA A 127 -4.72 8.54 12.37
N GLU A 128 -3.80 8.43 13.35
CA GLU A 128 -3.99 8.86 14.73
C GLU A 128 -4.26 10.38 14.86
N LYS A 129 -3.82 11.16 13.89
CA LYS A 129 -4.07 12.61 13.84
C LYS A 129 -5.40 12.97 13.17
N ARG A 130 -6.11 12.01 12.55
CA ARG A 130 -7.38 12.25 11.88
C ARG A 130 -8.51 12.18 12.88
N GLU A 131 -9.10 13.35 13.17
CA GLU A 131 -10.24 13.45 14.10
C GLU A 131 -11.43 12.60 13.65
N GLY A 132 -12.01 11.85 14.56
CA GLY A 132 -13.18 11.00 14.29
C GLY A 132 -12.87 9.67 13.59
N LEU A 133 -11.61 9.38 13.27
CA LEU A 133 -11.24 8.07 12.75
C LEU A 133 -11.25 7.03 13.86
N LEU A 134 -11.95 5.90 13.65
CA LEU A 134 -12.11 4.84 14.64
C LEU A 134 -11.48 3.51 14.23
N GLN A 135 -11.19 3.33 12.93
CA GLN A 135 -10.57 2.10 12.46
C GLN A 135 -9.86 2.25 11.10
N LEU A 136 -8.79 1.48 10.96
CA LEU A 136 -8.13 1.19 9.70
C LEU A 136 -8.56 -0.19 9.20
N GLU A 137 -8.70 -0.31 7.89
CA GLU A 137 -9.14 -1.54 7.21
C GLU A 137 -8.13 -1.89 6.11
N LEU A 138 -7.93 -3.17 5.89
CA LEU A 138 -7.22 -3.70 4.72
C LEU A 138 -7.83 -5.03 4.30
N GLU A 139 -7.57 -5.41 3.06
CA GLU A 139 -7.94 -6.70 2.51
C GLU A 139 -6.69 -7.42 2.00
N PHE A 140 -6.70 -8.74 2.07
CA PHE A 140 -5.62 -9.56 1.52
C PHE A 140 -6.13 -10.90 1.00
N ILE A 141 -5.45 -11.42 -0.03
CA ILE A 141 -5.77 -12.69 -0.68
C ILE A 141 -5.16 -13.84 0.12
N GLU A 142 -5.89 -14.94 0.22
CA GLU A 142 -5.44 -16.20 0.82
C GLU A 142 -4.07 -16.64 0.29
N GLY A 143 -3.21 -17.12 1.20
CA GLY A 143 -1.84 -17.51 0.89
C GLY A 143 -0.80 -16.42 1.17
N ASN A 144 -1.20 -15.16 1.34
CA ASN A 144 -0.29 -14.07 1.68
C ASN A 144 0.13 -14.11 3.17
N ALA A 145 0.86 -15.15 3.55
CA ALA A 145 1.28 -15.36 4.94
C ALA A 145 2.20 -14.24 5.46
N ARG A 146 3.05 -13.67 4.57
CA ARG A 146 3.94 -12.56 4.94
C ARG A 146 3.17 -11.28 5.22
N GLY A 147 2.26 -10.90 4.32
CA GLY A 147 1.39 -9.74 4.52
C GLY A 147 0.58 -9.91 5.80
N ARG A 148 -0.06 -11.06 6.00
CA ARG A 148 -0.80 -11.36 7.21
C ARG A 148 0.04 -11.19 8.48
N ALA A 149 1.25 -11.75 8.53
CA ALA A 149 2.13 -11.62 9.70
C ALA A 149 2.51 -10.16 9.99
N LEU A 150 2.74 -9.34 8.94
CA LEU A 150 2.96 -7.90 9.09
C LEU A 150 1.72 -7.21 9.65
N TYR A 151 0.54 -7.47 9.10
CA TYR A 151 -0.72 -6.85 9.53
C TYR A 151 -1.06 -7.21 10.99
N GLU A 152 -0.92 -8.47 11.38
CA GLU A 152 -1.10 -8.92 12.77
C GLU A 152 -0.10 -8.23 13.71
N LYS A 153 1.18 -8.11 13.33
CA LYS A 153 2.19 -7.33 14.08
C LYS A 153 1.79 -5.87 14.25
N MET A 154 1.14 -5.25 13.25
CA MET A 154 0.66 -3.87 13.30
C MET A 154 -0.69 -3.72 14.01
N GLY A 155 -1.20 -4.76 14.67
CA GLY A 155 -2.41 -4.74 15.47
C GLY A 155 -3.71 -4.93 14.69
N PHE A 156 -3.64 -5.35 13.43
CA PHE A 156 -4.81 -5.74 12.66
C PHE A 156 -5.26 -7.15 13.03
N ARG A 157 -6.56 -7.39 12.96
CA ARG A 157 -7.17 -8.71 13.18
C ARG A 157 -8.18 -9.04 12.08
N ILE A 158 -8.28 -10.30 11.69
CA ILE A 158 -9.28 -10.76 10.73
C ILE A 158 -10.67 -10.59 11.34
N VAL A 159 -11.58 -9.99 10.59
CA VAL A 159 -12.98 -9.75 10.98
C VAL A 159 -13.98 -10.38 10.00
N ALA A 160 -13.56 -10.63 8.76
CA ALA A 160 -14.38 -11.27 7.76
C ALA A 160 -13.53 -12.09 6.78
N MET A 161 -14.18 -13.04 6.13
CA MET A 161 -13.64 -13.81 5.01
C MET A 161 -14.74 -13.94 3.96
N LYS A 162 -14.38 -13.66 2.72
CA LYS A 162 -15.23 -13.80 1.55
C LYS A 162 -14.75 -15.02 0.76
N PRO A 163 -15.52 -16.10 0.71
CA PRO A 163 -15.08 -17.32 0.04
C PRO A 163 -15.03 -17.10 -1.48
N ASP A 164 -14.07 -17.75 -2.13
CA ASP A 164 -13.92 -17.79 -3.59
C ASP A 164 -13.94 -16.40 -4.27
N ALA A 165 -13.41 -15.40 -3.57
CA ALA A 165 -13.50 -13.99 -3.97
C ALA A 165 -12.58 -13.64 -5.14
N VAL A 166 -11.48 -14.37 -5.30
CA VAL A 166 -10.46 -14.11 -6.32
C VAL A 166 -10.24 -15.37 -7.14
N LYS A 167 -10.30 -15.24 -8.48
CA LYS A 167 -9.99 -16.30 -9.42
C LYS A 167 -8.62 -16.03 -10.06
N LEU A 168 -7.68 -16.95 -9.87
CA LEU A 168 -6.36 -16.86 -10.48
C LEU A 168 -6.38 -17.35 -11.95
N LYS A 169 -5.31 -17.04 -12.70
CA LYS A 169 -5.17 -17.44 -14.12
C LYS A 169 -5.22 -18.95 -14.34
N ASP A 170 -4.76 -19.73 -13.37
CA ASP A 170 -4.83 -21.21 -13.40
C ASP A 170 -6.22 -21.77 -13.13
N GLY A 171 -7.19 -20.87 -12.89
CA GLY A 171 -8.58 -21.22 -12.57
C GLY A 171 -8.84 -21.51 -11.08
N SER A 172 -7.81 -21.54 -10.24
CA SER A 172 -7.98 -21.73 -8.80
C SER A 172 -8.67 -20.53 -8.15
N LEU A 173 -9.50 -20.81 -7.15
CA LEU A 173 -10.20 -19.80 -6.38
C LEU A 173 -9.46 -19.56 -5.06
N ARG A 174 -9.47 -18.31 -4.60
CA ARG A 174 -8.88 -17.90 -3.32
C ARG A 174 -9.88 -17.09 -2.52
N ASN A 175 -9.82 -17.28 -1.22
CA ASN A 175 -10.58 -16.45 -0.29
C ASN A 175 -9.91 -15.05 -0.16
N GLU A 176 -10.74 -14.06 0.13
CA GLU A 176 -10.29 -12.72 0.50
C GLU A 176 -10.62 -12.49 1.98
N TYR A 177 -9.66 -11.98 2.73
CA TYR A 177 -9.80 -11.69 4.14
C TYR A 177 -9.83 -10.18 4.36
N THR A 178 -10.77 -9.71 5.18
CA THR A 178 -10.79 -8.33 5.68
C THR A 178 -10.19 -8.29 7.08
N MET A 179 -9.26 -7.38 7.29
CA MET A 179 -8.70 -7.11 8.62
C MET A 179 -8.99 -5.67 9.04
N ILE A 180 -9.15 -5.46 10.34
CA ILE A 180 -9.30 -4.15 10.95
C ILE A 180 -8.33 -3.95 12.11
N ARG A 181 -7.88 -2.69 12.27
CA ARG A 181 -7.22 -2.17 13.46
C ARG A 181 -8.08 -1.06 14.04
N LYS A 182 -8.44 -1.15 15.33
CA LYS A 182 -9.11 -0.06 16.05
C LYS A 182 -8.08 1.03 16.40
N MET A 183 -8.53 2.29 16.29
CA MET A 183 -7.74 3.47 16.63
C MET A 183 -7.97 3.85 18.10
#